data_4804b3ff6b34591252b4eac7d75de425
#
_entry.id   4804b3ff6b34591252b4eac7d75de425
#
_cell.length_a   1.000
_cell.length_b   1.000
_cell.length_c   1.000
_cell.angle_alpha   90.00
_cell.angle_beta   90.00
_cell.angle_gamma   90.00
#
_symmetry.space_group_name_H-M   'P 1'
#
loop_
_entity.id
_entity.type
_entity.pdbx_description
1 polymer ?
#
loop_
_entity_poly.entity_id
_entity_poly.type
_entity_poly.pdbx_seq_one_letter_code
_entity_poly.pdbx_strand_id
1 'polypeptide(L)'
;MKHVLLASLLFLAACNNNDAKPPEQAANPEAKNQVAKTQATVKMYALECGLIDMLDLSLFDKGGAYAGRTNKAVDSCYLIRHPKGDLLWDTGLPDALNAMKDGVTNGPFHLSVPTTLGSQLDALGVNPADIEYLSVSHSHFDHVGNAGAYAASTFLVSEAEHTHLFRDDARKDTQTFPAYSALETATTVKFKGEYDVFGDGTVTIIETPGHTPGHTVLKLELAKAGTVLLTGDLYHLHEAREKRTIPVFNTDAEETLRSMDKFEALAKASNAKVIIQHSRKDFESLPKPPLYLE
;
A
#
# COMPACT_ATOMS: atom_id res chain seq x y z
N MET A 1 -32.46 -48.71 -47.04
CA MET A 1 -33.86 -48.97 -47.53
C MET A 1 -34.66 -47.68 -47.38
N LYS A 2 -35.25 -47.27 -48.53
CA LYS A 2 -36.32 -46.28 -48.74
C LYS A 2 -35.95 -44.82 -48.47
N HIS A 3 -35.56 -43.99 -49.45
CA HIS A 3 -36.33 -43.35 -50.55
C HIS A 3 -37.56 -42.58 -49.98
N VAL A 4 -37.86 -41.28 -50.26
CA VAL A 4 -38.22 -40.68 -51.55
C VAL A 4 -38.49 -39.17 -51.28
N LEU A 5 -38.06 -38.29 -52.13
CA LEU A 5 -38.53 -37.37 -53.18
C LEU A 5 -39.03 -36.00 -52.66
N LEU A 6 -38.42 -34.93 -53.05
CA LEU A 6 -38.58 -34.03 -54.20
C LEU A 6 -40.01 -33.55 -54.49
N ALA A 7 -40.22 -32.24 -54.35
CA ALA A 7 -41.12 -31.49 -55.24
C ALA A 7 -40.77 -30.00 -55.26
N SER A 8 -40.28 -29.56 -56.38
CA SER A 8 -40.11 -28.17 -56.80
C SER A 8 -41.48 -27.61 -57.29
N LEU A 9 -41.74 -26.36 -57.01
CA LEU A 9 -42.73 -25.58 -57.80
C LEU A 9 -42.15 -24.15 -57.96
N LEU A 10 -41.84 -23.83 -59.21
CA LEU A 10 -41.62 -22.47 -59.71
C LEU A 10 -42.99 -21.78 -59.89
N PHE A 11 -43.05 -20.50 -59.59
CA PHE A 11 -43.96 -19.56 -60.26
C PHE A 11 -43.26 -18.23 -60.50
N LEU A 12 -43.43 -17.73 -61.73
CA LEU A 12 -42.84 -16.56 -62.33
C LEU A 12 -43.60 -15.27 -61.98
N ALA A 13 -42.82 -14.23 -61.78
CA ALA A 13 -42.94 -12.86 -62.28
C ALA A 13 -44.19 -12.03 -62.12
N ALA A 14 -44.03 -10.84 -61.52
CA ALA A 14 -44.49 -9.60 -62.15
C ALA A 14 -43.74 -8.42 -61.51
N CYS A 15 -43.09 -7.60 -62.36
CA CYS A 15 -42.51 -6.34 -62.02
C CYS A 15 -43.58 -5.32 -61.61
N ASN A 16 -43.33 -4.54 -60.57
CA ASN A 16 -43.85 -3.19 -60.47
C ASN A 16 -42.85 -2.27 -59.72
N ASN A 17 -42.31 -1.30 -60.42
CA ASN A 17 -41.52 -0.21 -59.90
C ASN A 17 -42.40 0.69 -59.06
N ASN A 18 -42.02 0.93 -57.83
CA ASN A 18 -42.33 2.16 -57.11
C ASN A 18 -41.18 2.55 -56.26
N ASP A 19 -40.50 3.63 -56.67
CA ASP A 19 -39.52 4.38 -55.92
C ASP A 19 -40.13 4.91 -54.61
N ALA A 20 -39.74 4.31 -53.48
CA ALA A 20 -39.97 4.87 -52.15
C ALA A 20 -38.63 4.93 -51.42
N LYS A 21 -38.17 6.18 -51.22
CA LYS A 21 -37.02 6.56 -50.40
C LYS A 21 -37.12 5.93 -49.02
N PRO A 22 -36.06 5.31 -48.46
CA PRO A 22 -36.08 4.78 -47.10
C PRO A 22 -36.27 5.91 -46.07
N PRO A 23 -37.02 5.68 -45.01
CA PRO A 23 -37.15 6.67 -43.94
C PRO A 23 -35.79 6.87 -43.25
N GLU A 24 -35.42 8.13 -43.11
CA GLU A 24 -34.32 8.62 -42.35
C GLU A 24 -34.46 8.12 -40.88
N GLN A 25 -33.55 7.24 -40.44
CA GLN A 25 -33.49 6.81 -39.04
C GLN A 25 -33.19 8.03 -38.19
N ALA A 26 -34.18 8.46 -37.42
CA ALA A 26 -34.02 9.44 -36.39
C ALA A 26 -32.95 8.98 -35.40
N ALA A 27 -31.86 9.72 -35.28
CA ALA A 27 -30.81 9.51 -34.30
C ALA A 27 -31.41 9.55 -32.89
N ASN A 28 -31.26 8.45 -32.19
CA ASN A 28 -31.64 8.32 -30.77
C ASN A 28 -30.75 9.29 -29.93
N PRO A 29 -31.32 10.26 -29.20
CA PRO A 29 -30.53 11.20 -28.39
C PRO A 29 -30.13 10.65 -27.01
N GLU A 30 -30.16 9.33 -26.79
CA GLU A 30 -29.75 8.71 -25.51
C GLU A 30 -28.29 8.23 -25.49
N ALA A 31 -27.39 8.94 -26.12
CA ALA A 31 -25.96 8.70 -25.91
C ALA A 31 -25.33 9.96 -25.32
N LYS A 32 -24.82 9.80 -24.11
CA LYS A 32 -23.87 10.70 -23.42
C LYS A 32 -24.46 11.61 -22.32
N ASN A 33 -24.78 10.99 -21.21
CA ASN A 33 -24.44 11.56 -19.92
C ASN A 33 -23.70 10.53 -19.08
N GLN A 34 -22.53 10.04 -19.56
CA GLN A 34 -21.49 9.62 -18.64
C GLN A 34 -21.00 10.89 -17.96
N VAL A 35 -21.60 11.21 -16.82
CA VAL A 35 -20.97 12.07 -15.84
C VAL A 35 -19.62 11.45 -15.58
N ALA A 36 -18.54 12.07 -16.09
CA ALA A 36 -17.19 11.71 -15.67
C ALA A 36 -17.22 11.77 -14.14
N LYS A 37 -17.14 10.60 -13.48
CA LYS A 37 -16.87 10.55 -12.05
C LYS A 37 -15.60 11.37 -11.88
N THR A 38 -15.71 12.57 -11.32
CA THR A 38 -14.53 13.31 -10.87
C THR A 38 -13.84 12.38 -9.92
N GLN A 39 -12.73 11.79 -10.37
CA GLN A 39 -11.92 10.90 -9.55
C GLN A 39 -11.49 11.70 -8.34
N ALA A 40 -11.71 11.18 -7.15
CA ALA A 40 -11.31 11.83 -5.92
C ALA A 40 -9.81 12.16 -6.01
N THR A 41 -9.44 13.39 -5.71
CA THR A 41 -8.02 13.81 -5.79
C THR A 41 -7.29 13.32 -4.56
N VAL A 42 -6.64 12.17 -4.69
CA VAL A 42 -5.79 11.59 -3.65
C VAL A 42 -4.40 12.22 -3.72
N LYS A 43 -3.87 12.64 -2.57
CA LYS A 43 -2.52 13.20 -2.44
C LYS A 43 -1.70 12.33 -1.49
N MET A 44 -0.51 11.91 -1.91
CA MET A 44 0.43 11.18 -1.07
C MET A 44 1.62 12.08 -0.71
N TYR A 45 1.82 12.31 0.59
CA TYR A 45 3.00 12.98 1.14
C TYR A 45 3.94 11.90 1.69
N ALA A 46 5.21 11.93 1.26
CA ALA A 46 6.24 11.05 1.78
C ALA A 46 7.00 11.79 2.90
N LEU A 47 7.00 11.21 4.10
CA LEU A 47 7.60 11.75 5.32
C LEU A 47 8.83 10.91 5.69
N GLU A 48 9.92 11.57 6.13
CA GLU A 48 11.10 10.89 6.65
C GLU A 48 10.89 10.61 8.14
N CYS A 49 10.48 9.40 8.47
CA CYS A 49 10.18 8.99 9.83
C CYS A 49 11.38 8.36 10.56
N GLY A 50 12.54 8.42 9.94
CA GLY A 50 13.80 7.96 10.52
C GLY A 50 14.84 7.59 9.47
N LEU A 51 16.06 7.40 9.94
CA LEU A 51 17.19 6.86 9.18
C LEU A 51 17.67 5.59 9.87
N ILE A 52 17.91 4.54 9.07
CA ILE A 52 18.35 3.24 9.54
C ILE A 52 19.64 2.87 8.82
N ASP A 53 20.79 3.00 9.50
CA ASP A 53 22.02 2.43 8.99
C ASP A 53 22.04 0.94 9.35
N MET A 54 21.87 0.10 8.35
CA MET A 54 21.92 -1.38 8.46
C MET A 54 23.39 -1.78 8.47
N LEU A 55 23.93 -2.10 9.66
CA LEU A 55 25.35 -2.40 9.86
C LEU A 55 25.71 -3.82 9.44
N ASP A 56 24.73 -4.70 9.29
CA ASP A 56 24.87 -6.08 8.84
C ASP A 56 23.70 -6.49 7.95
N LEU A 57 23.90 -6.48 6.64
CA LEU A 57 22.91 -6.91 5.66
C LEU A 57 22.74 -8.42 5.56
N SER A 58 23.60 -9.25 6.22
CA SER A 58 23.44 -10.70 6.20
C SER A 58 22.08 -11.14 6.78
N LEU A 59 21.48 -10.32 7.65
CA LEU A 59 20.15 -10.55 8.22
C LEU A 59 19.01 -10.48 7.19
N PHE A 60 19.24 -9.83 6.06
CA PHE A 60 18.21 -9.59 5.03
C PHE A 60 18.19 -10.65 3.93
N ASP A 61 19.00 -11.70 4.08
CA ASP A 61 18.97 -12.86 3.18
C ASP A 61 19.42 -14.14 3.87
N LYS A 62 18.52 -15.09 4.02
CA LYS A 62 18.81 -16.45 4.52
C LYS A 62 19.83 -17.20 3.65
N GLY A 63 19.93 -16.84 2.36
CA GLY A 63 20.87 -17.45 1.41
C GLY A 63 22.28 -16.90 1.48
N GLY A 64 22.53 -15.84 2.28
CA GLY A 64 23.87 -15.27 2.49
C GLY A 64 24.35 -14.33 1.37
N ALA A 65 23.51 -13.92 0.44
CA ALA A 65 23.90 -13.03 -0.67
C ALA A 65 24.42 -11.65 -0.22
N TYR A 66 24.14 -11.25 1.02
CA TYR A 66 24.49 -9.94 1.55
C TYR A 66 25.56 -9.96 2.63
N ALA A 67 26.25 -11.08 2.84
CA ALA A 67 27.30 -11.21 3.84
C ALA A 67 28.39 -10.13 3.73
N GLY A 68 28.72 -9.48 4.84
CA GLY A 68 29.74 -8.42 4.91
C GLY A 68 29.35 -7.09 4.27
N ARG A 69 28.08 -6.90 3.90
CA ARG A 69 27.55 -5.67 3.34
C ARG A 69 26.80 -4.85 4.40
N THR A 70 26.77 -3.53 4.17
CA THR A 70 25.97 -2.58 4.93
C THR A 70 25.04 -1.80 3.99
N ASN A 71 24.02 -1.12 4.52
CA ASN A 71 23.16 -0.23 3.76
C ASN A 71 22.74 0.97 4.62
N LYS A 72 22.49 2.10 3.95
CA LYS A 72 21.88 3.27 4.56
C LYS A 72 20.45 3.39 4.05
N ALA A 73 19.51 3.07 4.88
CA ALA A 73 18.08 3.10 4.59
C ALA A 73 17.42 4.38 5.14
N VAL A 74 16.26 4.66 4.61
CA VAL A 74 15.28 5.60 5.17
C VAL A 74 14.13 4.81 5.77
N ASP A 75 13.53 5.32 6.79
CA ASP A 75 12.25 4.84 7.30
C ASP A 75 11.17 5.82 6.86
N SER A 76 10.30 5.38 5.95
CA SER A 76 9.32 6.24 5.30
C SER A 76 7.93 6.03 5.90
N CYS A 77 7.26 7.15 6.25
CA CYS A 77 5.82 7.14 6.52
C CYS A 77 5.09 7.89 5.41
N TYR A 78 3.79 7.67 5.31
CA TYR A 78 3.00 8.32 4.27
C TYR A 78 1.70 8.89 4.83
N LEU A 79 1.47 10.19 4.58
CA LEU A 79 0.16 10.80 4.79
C LEU A 79 -0.59 10.78 3.47
N ILE A 80 -1.72 10.10 3.46
CA ILE A 80 -2.60 10.00 2.29
C ILE A 80 -3.82 10.89 2.55
N ARG A 81 -3.93 11.99 1.81
CA ARG A 81 -5.07 12.90 1.92
C ARG A 81 -6.11 12.58 0.87
N HIS A 82 -7.32 12.33 1.30
CA HIS A 82 -8.48 12.05 0.47
C HIS A 82 -9.63 12.98 0.83
N PRO A 83 -10.56 13.35 -0.10
CA PRO A 83 -11.70 14.20 0.23
C PRO A 83 -12.62 13.70 1.36
N LYS A 84 -12.54 12.40 1.70
CA LYS A 84 -13.31 11.78 2.79
C LYS A 84 -12.52 11.63 4.08
N GLY A 85 -11.28 12.12 4.16
CA GLY A 85 -10.44 12.04 5.34
C GLY A 85 -8.98 11.71 5.04
N ASP A 86 -8.14 11.71 6.06
CA ASP A 86 -6.72 11.43 5.97
C ASP A 86 -6.40 10.01 6.51
N LEU A 87 -5.50 9.29 5.82
CA LEU A 87 -4.90 8.04 6.30
C LEU A 87 -3.41 8.28 6.58
N LEU A 88 -2.96 7.98 7.80
CA LEU A 88 -1.55 7.84 8.11
C LEU A 88 -1.16 6.37 7.93
N TRP A 89 -0.20 6.12 7.03
CA TRP A 89 0.36 4.80 6.74
C TRP A 89 1.77 4.69 7.30
N ASP A 90 1.96 3.81 8.28
CA ASP A 90 3.13 3.65 9.14
C ASP A 90 3.45 4.91 9.97
N THR A 91 4.19 4.72 11.03
CA THR A 91 4.51 5.79 11.98
C THR A 91 6.00 5.88 12.31
N GLY A 92 6.82 5.08 11.64
CA GLY A 92 8.27 5.16 11.68
C GLY A 92 8.92 4.81 13.03
N LEU A 93 10.17 5.21 13.15
CA LEU A 93 10.93 5.14 14.39
C LEU A 93 10.34 6.08 15.46
N PRO A 94 10.50 5.76 16.75
CA PRO A 94 10.01 6.62 17.84
C PRO A 94 10.57 8.05 17.74
N ASP A 95 9.71 9.05 17.77
CA ASP A 95 10.05 10.47 17.76
C ASP A 95 11.00 10.85 18.91
N ALA A 96 10.98 10.08 20.02
CA ALA A 96 11.90 10.24 21.15
C ALA A 96 13.39 10.15 20.75
N LEU A 97 13.72 9.44 19.66
CA LEU A 97 15.08 9.36 19.15
C LEU A 97 15.60 10.71 18.61
N ASN A 98 14.73 11.67 18.30
CA ASN A 98 15.14 13.03 17.89
C ASN A 98 15.95 13.75 18.97
N ALA A 99 15.77 13.41 20.24
CA ALA A 99 16.57 13.96 21.35
C ALA A 99 18.03 13.45 21.35
N MET A 100 18.31 12.36 20.64
CA MET A 100 19.62 11.70 20.57
C MET A 100 20.35 12.12 19.30
N LYS A 101 21.12 13.21 19.37
CA LYS A 101 21.75 13.85 18.20
C LYS A 101 22.67 12.94 17.39
N ASP A 102 23.33 12.01 18.07
CA ASP A 102 24.24 11.05 17.43
C ASP A 102 23.55 9.72 17.08
N GLY A 103 22.22 9.65 17.22
CA GLY A 103 21.45 8.43 17.05
C GLY A 103 21.72 7.37 18.13
N VAL A 104 21.21 6.18 17.93
CA VAL A 104 21.36 5.05 18.84
C VAL A 104 21.71 3.79 18.05
N THR A 105 22.75 3.08 18.48
CA THR A 105 23.04 1.75 17.92
C THR A 105 22.35 0.70 18.76
N ASN A 106 21.50 -0.10 18.09
CA ASN A 106 20.81 -1.24 18.69
C ASN A 106 21.05 -2.47 17.80
N GLY A 107 21.90 -3.38 18.27
CA GLY A 107 22.28 -4.55 17.51
C GLY A 107 22.86 -4.19 16.12
N PRO A 108 22.27 -4.72 15.03
CA PRO A 108 22.77 -4.51 13.66
C PRO A 108 22.31 -3.16 13.05
N PHE A 109 21.66 -2.29 13.82
CA PHE A 109 21.10 -1.03 13.33
C PHE A 109 21.66 0.17 14.07
N HIS A 110 21.98 1.23 13.33
CA HIS A 110 22.17 2.55 13.90
C HIS A 110 20.98 3.42 13.45
N LEU A 111 20.22 3.92 14.43
CA LEU A 111 18.92 4.55 14.26
C LEU A 111 18.99 6.03 14.60
N SER A 112 18.38 6.89 13.80
CA SER A 112 18.24 8.31 14.10
C SER A 112 16.95 8.88 13.54
N VAL A 113 16.44 9.94 14.19
CA VAL A 113 15.24 10.67 13.75
C VAL A 113 15.62 12.14 13.65
N PRO A 114 16.04 12.63 12.47
CA PRO A 114 16.41 14.04 12.28
C PRO A 114 15.25 15.00 12.49
N THR A 115 14.05 14.61 12.05
CA THR A 115 12.83 15.42 12.15
C THR A 115 11.69 14.50 12.59
N THR A 116 11.00 14.87 13.67
CA THR A 116 9.90 14.05 14.19
C THR A 116 8.72 13.96 13.22
N LEU A 117 8.00 12.83 13.23
CA LEU A 117 6.75 12.67 12.46
C LEU A 117 5.76 13.78 12.84
N GLY A 118 5.61 14.05 14.16
CA GLY A 118 4.74 15.12 14.64
C GLY A 118 5.06 16.47 14.03
N SER A 119 6.33 16.90 14.00
CA SER A 119 6.70 18.22 13.44
C SER A 119 6.50 18.30 11.92
N GLN A 120 6.64 17.19 11.18
CA GLN A 120 6.37 17.15 9.75
C GLN A 120 4.87 17.29 9.45
N LEU A 121 4.01 16.64 10.25
CA LEU A 121 2.56 16.78 10.14
C LEU A 121 2.12 18.21 10.51
N ASP A 122 2.67 18.78 11.58
CA ASP A 122 2.42 20.19 11.98
C ASP A 122 2.77 21.17 10.85
N ALA A 123 3.90 20.96 10.17
CA ALA A 123 4.31 21.77 9.02
C ALA A 123 3.35 21.67 7.81
N LEU A 124 2.59 20.57 7.71
CA LEU A 124 1.52 20.37 6.74
C LEU A 124 0.16 20.90 7.24
N GLY A 125 0.10 21.44 8.45
CA GLY A 125 -1.14 21.90 9.09
C GLY A 125 -2.07 20.74 9.47
N VAL A 126 -1.51 19.56 9.75
CA VAL A 126 -2.26 18.36 10.13
C VAL A 126 -2.08 18.10 11.61
N ASN A 127 -3.18 18.18 12.37
CA ASN A 127 -3.17 17.80 13.78
C ASN A 127 -3.38 16.28 13.88
N PRO A 128 -2.64 15.55 14.74
CA PRO A 128 -2.85 14.12 14.97
C PRO A 128 -4.32 13.73 15.24
N ALA A 129 -5.07 14.60 15.94
CA ALA A 129 -6.49 14.36 16.24
C ALA A 129 -7.42 14.45 15.02
N ASP A 130 -6.96 15.04 13.92
CA ASP A 130 -7.74 15.23 12.70
C ASP A 130 -7.47 14.12 11.66
N ILE A 131 -6.64 13.13 12.00
CA ILE A 131 -6.35 11.96 11.15
C ILE A 131 -7.45 10.93 11.40
N GLU A 132 -8.28 10.65 10.38
CA GLU A 132 -9.41 9.74 10.50
C GLU A 132 -9.00 8.28 10.60
N TYR A 133 -7.93 7.91 9.86
CA TYR A 133 -7.48 6.53 9.77
C TYR A 133 -6.00 6.41 10.05
N LEU A 134 -5.65 5.39 10.82
CA LEU A 134 -4.29 4.91 10.99
C LEU A 134 -4.20 3.48 10.46
N SER A 135 -3.15 3.18 9.72
CA SER A 135 -2.77 1.79 9.44
C SER A 135 -1.27 1.63 9.51
N VAL A 136 -0.82 0.48 9.97
CA VAL A 136 0.60 0.10 9.92
C VAL A 136 0.74 -1.09 9.00
N SER A 137 1.81 -1.09 8.19
CA SER A 137 2.08 -2.21 7.29
C SER A 137 2.28 -3.51 8.06
N HIS A 138 2.95 -3.41 9.23
CA HIS A 138 3.16 -4.51 10.16
C HIS A 138 3.68 -4.02 11.52
N SER A 139 3.99 -4.96 12.43
CA SER A 139 4.26 -4.71 13.86
C SER A 139 5.72 -4.47 14.24
N HIS A 140 6.66 -4.34 13.30
CA HIS A 140 8.05 -4.05 13.67
C HIS A 140 8.23 -2.62 14.18
N PHE A 141 9.26 -2.44 14.99
CA PHE A 141 9.51 -1.23 15.80
C PHE A 141 9.61 0.06 14.98
N ASP A 142 10.07 -0.04 13.76
CA ASP A 142 10.25 1.04 12.79
C ASP A 142 8.99 1.36 11.96
N HIS A 143 7.88 0.66 12.19
CA HIS A 143 6.57 0.95 11.60
C HIS A 143 5.55 1.42 12.63
N VAL A 144 5.75 1.05 13.90
CA VAL A 144 4.82 1.34 14.99
C VAL A 144 5.34 2.36 16.00
N GLY A 145 6.51 2.96 15.78
CA GLY A 145 7.24 3.74 16.79
C GLY A 145 6.49 4.92 17.39
N ASN A 146 5.49 5.46 16.69
CA ASN A 146 4.65 6.54 17.18
C ASN A 146 3.15 6.20 17.13
N ALA A 147 2.77 4.95 16.84
CA ALA A 147 1.39 4.59 16.54
C ALA A 147 0.41 4.91 17.69
N GLY A 148 0.86 4.81 18.94
CA GLY A 148 0.05 5.16 20.11
C GLY A 148 -0.40 6.63 20.16
N ALA A 149 0.36 7.55 19.54
CA ALA A 149 -0.01 8.97 19.46
C ALA A 149 -1.25 9.22 18.57
N TYR A 150 -1.57 8.26 17.70
CA TYR A 150 -2.69 8.33 16.75
C TYR A 150 -3.85 7.40 17.15
N ALA A 151 -3.93 6.96 18.39
CA ALA A 151 -4.98 6.05 18.86
C ALA A 151 -6.40 6.66 18.84
N ALA A 152 -6.54 7.96 18.62
CA ALA A 152 -7.84 8.61 18.37
C ALA A 152 -8.39 8.30 16.95
N SER A 153 -7.54 7.93 16.00
CA SER A 153 -7.93 7.51 14.66
C SER A 153 -8.59 6.13 14.68
N THR A 154 -9.38 5.82 13.65
CA THR A 154 -9.82 4.43 13.44
C THR A 154 -8.63 3.61 12.93
N PHE A 155 -8.23 2.62 13.72
CA PHE A 155 -7.12 1.72 13.37
C PHE A 155 -7.58 0.66 12.37
N LEU A 156 -7.00 0.69 11.15
CA LEU A 156 -7.25 -0.27 10.08
C LEU A 156 -6.12 -1.30 10.07
N VAL A 157 -6.43 -2.55 10.30
CA VAL A 157 -5.40 -3.60 10.46
C VAL A 157 -5.94 -4.97 10.02
N SER A 158 -5.08 -5.81 9.44
CA SER A 158 -5.47 -7.20 9.17
C SER A 158 -5.74 -7.96 10.47
N GLU A 159 -6.66 -8.92 10.45
CA GLU A 159 -6.97 -9.73 11.65
C GLU A 159 -5.73 -10.44 12.18
N ALA A 160 -4.87 -10.93 11.28
CA ALA A 160 -3.67 -11.65 11.66
C ALA A 160 -2.64 -10.73 12.32
N GLU A 161 -2.44 -9.51 11.77
CA GLU A 161 -1.51 -8.53 12.35
C GLU A 161 -2.03 -7.99 13.69
N HIS A 162 -3.34 -7.74 13.79
CA HIS A 162 -3.93 -7.36 15.08
C HIS A 162 -3.67 -8.41 16.16
N THR A 163 -3.86 -9.69 15.84
CA THR A 163 -3.57 -10.79 16.76
C THR A 163 -2.10 -10.84 17.12
N HIS A 164 -1.23 -10.56 16.15
CA HIS A 164 0.23 -10.54 16.34
C HIS A 164 0.69 -9.36 17.19
N LEU A 165 0.17 -8.16 16.98
CA LEU A 165 0.46 -6.95 17.77
C LEU A 165 0.14 -7.15 19.26
N PHE A 166 -1.00 -7.75 19.56
CA PHE A 166 -1.51 -7.85 20.93
C PHE A 166 -1.41 -9.26 21.55
N ARG A 167 -0.44 -10.06 21.07
CA ARG A 167 -0.13 -11.36 21.69
C ARG A 167 0.55 -11.19 23.05
N ASP A 168 0.47 -12.21 23.91
CA ASP A 168 0.93 -12.12 25.30
C ASP A 168 2.43 -11.83 25.46
N ASP A 169 3.26 -12.31 24.56
CA ASP A 169 4.70 -12.02 24.58
C ASP A 169 5.01 -10.60 24.06
N ALA A 170 4.26 -10.07 23.07
CA ALA A 170 4.39 -8.68 22.64
C ALA A 170 4.06 -7.70 23.77
N ARG A 171 3.00 -7.97 24.55
CA ARG A 171 2.66 -7.14 25.75
C ARG A 171 3.75 -7.12 26.81
N LYS A 172 4.65 -8.10 26.83
CA LYS A 172 5.79 -8.16 27.74
C LYS A 172 7.03 -7.43 27.23
N ASP A 173 7.05 -7.06 25.96
CA ASP A 173 8.12 -6.25 25.38
C ASP A 173 8.01 -4.81 25.88
N THR A 174 8.84 -4.47 26.88
CA THR A 174 8.87 -3.15 27.50
C THR A 174 9.52 -2.07 26.63
N GLN A 175 10.12 -2.44 25.50
CA GLN A 175 10.79 -1.51 24.59
C GLN A 175 9.85 -1.08 23.46
N THR A 176 9.19 -2.01 22.81
CA THR A 176 8.40 -1.74 21.62
C THR A 176 6.91 -1.57 21.94
N PHE A 177 6.34 -2.41 22.81
CA PHE A 177 4.90 -2.39 23.12
C PHE A 177 4.36 -1.02 23.57
N PRO A 178 5.05 -0.23 24.41
CA PRO A 178 4.57 1.08 24.82
C PRO A 178 4.29 2.05 23.64
N ALA A 179 4.99 1.90 22.52
CA ALA A 179 4.83 2.75 21.34
C ALA A 179 3.46 2.61 20.65
N TYR A 180 2.81 1.45 20.80
CA TYR A 180 1.53 1.17 20.16
C TYR A 180 0.46 0.61 21.10
N SER A 181 0.75 0.43 22.39
CA SER A 181 -0.18 -0.15 23.38
C SER A 181 -1.53 0.56 23.43
N ALA A 182 -1.59 1.87 23.19
CA ALA A 182 -2.83 2.63 23.17
C ALA A 182 -3.81 2.17 22.07
N LEU A 183 -3.31 1.52 21.01
CA LEU A 183 -4.14 0.97 19.93
C LEU A 183 -4.98 -0.24 20.39
N GLU A 184 -4.64 -0.87 21.51
CA GLU A 184 -5.40 -2.01 22.04
C GLU A 184 -6.85 -1.64 22.39
N THR A 185 -7.09 -0.37 22.72
CA THR A 185 -8.42 0.17 23.05
C THR A 185 -8.96 1.14 22.00
N ALA A 186 -8.24 1.35 20.90
CA ALA A 186 -8.67 2.21 19.81
C ALA A 186 -9.87 1.64 19.05
N THR A 187 -10.64 2.51 18.41
CA THR A 187 -11.65 2.08 17.44
C THR A 187 -10.94 1.35 16.30
N THR A 188 -11.24 0.07 16.11
CA THR A 188 -10.49 -0.79 15.20
C THR A 188 -11.38 -1.45 14.16
N VAL A 189 -11.00 -1.39 12.89
CA VAL A 189 -11.56 -2.19 11.81
C VAL A 189 -10.55 -3.27 11.44
N LYS A 190 -10.95 -4.52 11.65
CA LYS A 190 -10.16 -5.72 11.30
C LYS A 190 -10.65 -6.26 9.98
N PHE A 191 -9.74 -6.54 9.05
CA PHE A 191 -10.09 -7.05 7.72
C PHE A 191 -9.29 -8.30 7.36
N LYS A 192 -9.70 -8.96 6.29
CA LYS A 192 -8.99 -10.04 5.59
C LYS A 192 -8.89 -9.73 4.11
N GLY A 193 -7.76 -10.08 3.50
CA GLY A 193 -7.52 -9.94 2.08
C GLY A 193 -7.23 -8.50 1.68
N GLU A 194 -8.25 -7.76 1.30
CA GLU A 194 -8.15 -6.39 0.82
C GLU A 194 -9.17 -5.48 1.52
N TYR A 195 -8.77 -4.24 1.79
CA TYR A 195 -9.65 -3.25 2.41
C TYR A 195 -9.57 -1.92 1.66
N ASP A 196 -10.68 -1.50 1.06
CA ASP A 196 -10.83 -0.18 0.42
C ASP A 196 -11.15 0.86 1.50
N VAL A 197 -10.15 1.71 1.81
CA VAL A 197 -10.21 2.66 2.94
C VAL A 197 -11.37 3.64 2.81
N PHE A 198 -11.61 4.16 1.61
CA PHE A 198 -12.60 5.20 1.35
C PHE A 198 -13.83 4.70 0.57
N GLY A 199 -13.86 3.42 0.18
CA GLY A 199 -14.98 2.80 -0.54
C GLY A 199 -15.14 3.26 -1.99
N ASP A 200 -14.06 3.71 -2.64
CA ASP A 200 -14.07 4.17 -4.03
C ASP A 200 -12.93 3.60 -4.88
N GLY A 201 -12.14 2.71 -4.31
CA GLY A 201 -11.05 1.99 -4.98
C GLY A 201 -9.74 2.78 -5.09
N THR A 202 -9.69 4.01 -4.57
CA THR A 202 -8.49 4.85 -4.72
C THR A 202 -7.38 4.54 -3.73
N VAL A 203 -7.72 4.01 -2.55
CA VAL A 203 -6.77 3.65 -1.48
C VAL A 203 -7.14 2.28 -0.94
N THR A 204 -6.31 1.27 -1.22
CA THR A 204 -6.60 -0.11 -0.84
C THR A 204 -5.42 -0.70 -0.06
N ILE A 205 -5.69 -1.22 1.13
CA ILE A 205 -4.74 -2.00 1.93
C ILE A 205 -4.88 -3.46 1.50
N ILE A 206 -3.77 -4.15 1.25
CA ILE A 206 -3.76 -5.51 0.69
C ILE A 206 -2.87 -6.41 1.54
N GLU A 207 -3.41 -7.52 2.03
CA GLU A 207 -2.63 -8.52 2.77
C GLU A 207 -1.57 -9.18 1.88
N THR A 208 -0.34 -9.17 2.40
CA THR A 208 0.84 -9.84 1.87
C THR A 208 1.61 -10.50 3.01
N PRO A 209 0.99 -11.51 3.67
CA PRO A 209 1.54 -12.13 4.87
C PRO A 209 2.87 -12.84 4.62
N GLY A 210 3.61 -13.08 5.70
CA GLY A 210 4.86 -13.86 5.70
C GLY A 210 6.02 -13.14 6.37
N HIS A 211 6.25 -11.87 6.09
CA HIS A 211 7.20 -11.05 6.85
C HIS A 211 6.77 -10.97 8.33
N THR A 212 5.55 -10.53 8.56
CA THR A 212 4.76 -10.84 9.76
C THR A 212 3.49 -11.60 9.36
N PRO A 213 2.74 -12.18 10.31
CA PRO A 213 1.54 -12.97 9.99
C PRO A 213 0.45 -12.22 9.22
N GLY A 214 0.38 -10.92 9.40
CA GLY A 214 -0.65 -10.08 8.76
C GLY A 214 -0.08 -8.88 8.02
N HIS A 215 1.19 -8.92 7.62
CA HIS A 215 1.83 -7.87 6.83
C HIS A 215 0.96 -7.42 5.66
N THR A 216 0.97 -6.11 5.36
CA THR A 216 0.18 -5.49 4.31
C THR A 216 1.02 -4.54 3.45
N VAL A 217 0.54 -4.31 2.23
CA VAL A 217 1.02 -3.27 1.30
C VAL A 217 -0.10 -2.29 1.01
N LEU A 218 0.23 -1.08 0.57
CA LEU A 218 -0.76 -0.07 0.22
C LEU A 218 -0.76 0.18 -1.29
N LYS A 219 -1.95 0.13 -1.89
CA LYS A 219 -2.21 0.49 -3.28
C LYS A 219 -2.92 1.83 -3.34
N LEU A 220 -2.42 2.74 -4.18
CA LEU A 220 -3.01 4.05 -4.43
C LEU A 220 -3.30 4.20 -5.93
N GLU A 221 -4.48 4.69 -6.28
CA GLU A 221 -4.83 5.13 -7.63
C GLU A 221 -4.79 6.66 -7.68
N LEU A 222 -3.69 7.20 -8.20
CA LEU A 222 -3.41 8.62 -8.25
C LEU A 222 -3.76 9.20 -9.62
N ALA A 223 -4.35 10.39 -9.64
CA ALA A 223 -4.88 10.98 -10.87
C ALA A 223 -3.81 11.30 -11.93
N LYS A 224 -2.59 11.67 -11.50
CA LYS A 224 -1.47 12.02 -12.39
C LYS A 224 -0.39 10.95 -12.44
N ALA A 225 -0.09 10.33 -11.29
CA ALA A 225 0.98 9.36 -11.19
C ALA A 225 0.54 7.94 -11.57
N GLY A 226 -0.76 7.68 -11.72
CA GLY A 226 -1.31 6.36 -11.94
C GLY A 226 -1.27 5.49 -10.68
N THR A 227 -1.18 4.19 -10.84
CA THR A 227 -1.13 3.26 -9.71
C THR A 227 0.23 3.32 -9.03
N VAL A 228 0.22 3.48 -7.71
CA VAL A 228 1.41 3.41 -6.84
C VAL A 228 1.21 2.29 -5.83
N LEU A 229 2.25 1.50 -5.60
CA LEU A 229 2.29 0.43 -4.59
C LEU A 229 3.41 0.72 -3.59
N LEU A 230 3.06 0.84 -2.30
CA LEU A 230 3.99 0.92 -1.18
C LEU A 230 4.16 -0.48 -0.61
N THR A 231 5.41 -0.96 -0.52
CA THR A 231 5.67 -2.38 -0.26
C THR A 231 5.61 -2.79 1.20
N GLY A 232 5.58 -1.83 2.17
CA GLY A 232 5.98 -2.18 3.52
C GLY A 232 7.32 -2.93 3.46
N ASP A 233 7.46 -3.99 4.24
CA ASP A 233 8.65 -4.83 4.33
C ASP A 233 8.57 -6.13 3.52
N LEU A 234 7.68 -6.16 2.51
CA LEU A 234 7.73 -7.23 1.51
C LEU A 234 9.10 -7.26 0.81
N TYR A 235 9.72 -6.09 0.67
CA TYR A 235 11.08 -5.89 0.17
C TYR A 235 11.79 -4.79 0.94
N HIS A 236 13.04 -5.04 1.38
CA HIS A 236 13.87 -4.02 2.03
C HIS A 236 14.82 -3.31 1.04
N LEU A 237 15.13 -3.95 -0.07
CA LEU A 237 16.08 -3.49 -1.10
C LEU A 237 15.52 -3.78 -2.50
N HIS A 238 15.91 -2.98 -3.51
CA HIS A 238 15.63 -3.31 -4.90
C HIS A 238 16.20 -4.67 -5.31
N GLU A 239 17.42 -4.95 -4.86
CA GLU A 239 18.08 -6.25 -5.09
C GLU A 239 17.30 -7.41 -4.45
N ALA A 240 16.67 -7.18 -3.29
CA ALA A 240 15.81 -8.17 -2.64
C ALA A 240 14.56 -8.47 -3.47
N ARG A 241 13.98 -7.47 -4.13
CA ARG A 241 12.87 -7.65 -5.06
C ARG A 241 13.28 -8.46 -6.28
N GLU A 242 14.44 -8.15 -6.88
CA GLU A 242 14.96 -8.86 -8.06
C GLU A 242 15.34 -10.32 -7.76
N LYS A 243 16.01 -10.55 -6.64
CA LYS A 243 16.51 -11.86 -6.22
C LYS A 243 15.56 -12.68 -5.37
N ARG A 244 14.45 -12.07 -4.91
CA ARG A 244 13.47 -12.68 -4.03
C ARG A 244 14.10 -13.18 -2.73
N THR A 245 14.99 -12.37 -2.14
CA THR A 245 15.67 -12.73 -0.89
C THR A 245 14.71 -12.60 0.30
N ILE A 246 14.89 -13.47 1.27
CA ILE A 246 14.06 -13.55 2.47
C ILE A 246 14.90 -13.24 3.71
N PRO A 247 14.54 -12.23 4.51
CA PRO A 247 15.20 -11.95 5.77
C PRO A 247 15.15 -13.13 6.75
N VAL A 248 16.17 -13.24 7.60
CA VAL A 248 16.22 -14.32 8.63
C VAL A 248 15.14 -14.16 9.69
N PHE A 249 14.65 -12.95 9.87
CA PHE A 249 13.63 -12.61 10.86
C PHE A 249 12.18 -12.66 10.30
N ASN A 250 11.98 -13.11 9.06
CA ASN A 250 10.63 -13.36 8.54
C ASN A 250 9.94 -14.49 9.31
N THR A 251 8.64 -14.29 9.56
CA THR A 251 7.80 -15.31 10.24
C THR A 251 7.63 -16.56 9.39
N ASP A 252 7.28 -16.39 8.10
CA ASP A 252 7.08 -17.49 7.15
C ASP A 252 7.67 -17.14 5.78
N ALA A 253 8.75 -17.82 5.42
CA ALA A 253 9.45 -17.58 4.17
C ALA A 253 8.65 -18.04 2.94
N GLU A 254 7.92 -19.15 3.02
CA GLU A 254 7.13 -19.67 1.90
C GLU A 254 5.90 -18.78 1.65
N GLU A 255 5.25 -18.30 2.72
CA GLU A 255 4.15 -17.37 2.61
C GLU A 255 4.63 -16.04 2.02
N THR A 256 5.80 -15.54 2.44
CA THR A 256 6.39 -14.33 1.85
C THR A 256 6.62 -14.50 0.34
N LEU A 257 7.10 -15.66 -0.12
CA LEU A 257 7.27 -15.89 -1.57
C LEU A 257 5.93 -15.88 -2.31
N ARG A 258 4.86 -16.45 -1.73
CA ARG A 258 3.50 -16.37 -2.31
C ARG A 258 3.00 -14.92 -2.36
N SER A 259 3.25 -14.16 -1.30
CA SER A 259 2.92 -12.72 -1.23
C SER A 259 3.68 -11.90 -2.27
N MET A 260 4.97 -12.20 -2.49
CA MET A 260 5.75 -11.59 -3.58
C MET A 260 5.14 -11.91 -4.96
N ASP A 261 4.71 -13.16 -5.21
CA ASP A 261 4.07 -13.53 -6.48
C ASP A 261 2.76 -12.76 -6.70
N LYS A 262 1.92 -12.67 -5.67
CA LYS A 262 0.67 -11.87 -5.70
C LYS A 262 0.97 -10.39 -5.98
N PHE A 263 1.94 -9.82 -5.28
CA PHE A 263 2.34 -8.43 -5.41
C PHE A 263 2.89 -8.11 -6.81
N GLU A 264 3.78 -8.93 -7.35
CA GLU A 264 4.36 -8.73 -8.67
C GLU A 264 3.31 -8.88 -9.80
N ALA A 265 2.38 -9.81 -9.64
CA ALA A 265 1.24 -9.93 -10.57
C ALA A 265 0.38 -8.66 -10.56
N LEU A 266 0.07 -8.11 -9.38
CA LEU A 266 -0.65 -6.86 -9.23
C LEU A 266 0.13 -5.67 -9.83
N ALA A 267 1.41 -5.54 -9.50
CA ALA A 267 2.27 -4.46 -9.98
C ALA A 267 2.33 -4.44 -11.51
N LYS A 268 2.47 -5.63 -12.12
CA LYS A 268 2.47 -5.79 -13.58
C LYS A 268 1.11 -5.48 -14.20
N ALA A 269 0.02 -6.00 -13.63
CA ALA A 269 -1.32 -5.82 -14.19
C ALA A 269 -1.77 -4.35 -14.15
N SER A 270 -1.37 -3.59 -13.13
CA SER A 270 -1.71 -2.18 -12.97
C SER A 270 -0.67 -1.22 -13.52
N ASN A 271 0.45 -1.72 -14.10
CA ASN A 271 1.59 -0.91 -14.49
C ASN A 271 2.06 0.05 -13.38
N ALA A 272 2.09 -0.45 -12.14
CA ALA A 272 2.29 0.36 -10.95
C ALA A 272 3.73 0.87 -10.80
N LYS A 273 3.86 2.10 -10.29
CA LYS A 273 5.10 2.56 -9.68
C LYS A 273 5.23 1.89 -8.31
N VAL A 274 6.25 1.07 -8.13
CA VAL A 274 6.54 0.40 -6.85
C VAL A 274 7.53 1.25 -6.07
N ILE A 275 7.23 1.47 -4.79
CA ILE A 275 8.06 2.22 -3.83
C ILE A 275 8.41 1.27 -2.70
N ILE A 276 9.70 1.00 -2.53
CA ILE A 276 10.22 0.18 -1.43
C ILE A 276 10.43 1.07 -0.22
N GLN A 277 9.79 0.72 0.91
CA GLN A 277 9.69 1.52 2.12
C GLN A 277 11.05 2.04 2.61
N HIS A 278 12.04 1.16 2.68
CA HIS A 278 13.38 1.49 3.20
C HIS A 278 14.38 1.92 2.13
N SER A 279 13.93 2.09 0.86
CA SER A 279 14.79 2.54 -0.22
C SER A 279 15.00 4.05 -0.18
N ARG A 280 16.20 4.50 0.21
CA ARG A 280 16.59 5.90 0.11
C ARG A 280 16.43 6.44 -1.31
N LYS A 281 16.79 5.65 -2.33
CA LYS A 281 16.63 6.01 -3.75
C LYS A 281 15.17 6.29 -4.10
N ASP A 282 14.24 5.45 -3.65
CA ASP A 282 12.82 5.64 -3.94
C ASP A 282 12.29 6.86 -3.19
N PHE A 283 12.59 6.98 -1.90
CA PHE A 283 12.20 8.12 -1.11
C PHE A 283 12.70 9.44 -1.71
N GLU A 284 13.98 9.54 -2.08
CA GLU A 284 14.58 10.73 -2.69
C GLU A 284 13.94 11.10 -4.04
N SER A 285 13.37 10.11 -4.75
CA SER A 285 12.66 10.33 -6.03
C SER A 285 11.26 10.94 -5.87
N LEU A 286 10.71 10.92 -4.65
CA LEU A 286 9.39 11.46 -4.35
C LEU A 286 9.45 12.96 -4.05
N PRO A 287 8.36 13.71 -4.37
CA PRO A 287 8.24 15.09 -3.91
C PRO A 287 8.27 15.14 -2.38
N LYS A 288 8.94 16.19 -1.85
CA LYS A 288 9.04 16.40 -0.39
C LYS A 288 7.99 17.42 0.06
N PRO A 289 7.44 17.28 1.26
CA PRO A 289 6.52 18.26 1.82
C PRO A 289 7.05 19.71 1.68
N PRO A 290 6.19 20.68 1.33
CA PRO A 290 4.73 20.59 1.19
C PRO A 290 4.25 20.04 -0.16
N LEU A 291 5.14 19.58 -1.06
CA LEU A 291 4.78 18.95 -2.31
C LEU A 291 4.31 17.50 -2.07
N TYR A 292 3.51 16.98 -2.99
CA TYR A 292 2.89 15.65 -2.90
C TYR A 292 2.89 14.96 -4.27
N LEU A 293 2.70 13.66 -4.27
CA LEU A 293 2.36 12.86 -5.44
C LEU A 293 0.83 12.79 -5.58
N GLU A 294 0.33 13.01 -6.79
CA GLU A 294 -1.11 13.04 -7.11
C GLU A 294 -1.43 12.22 -8.36
#